data_1e3a347be23f503cb9dfecf8a25a4008
#
_entry.id   1e3a347be23f503cb9dfecf8a25a4008
#
_cell.length_a   1.000
_cell.length_b   1.000
_cell.length_c   1.000
_cell.angle_alpha   90.00
_cell.angle_beta   90.00
_cell.angle_gamma   90.00
#
_symmetry.space_group_name_H-M   'P 1'
#
loop_
_entity.id
_entity.type
_entity.pdbx_description
1 polymer ?
#
loop_
_entity_poly.entity_id
_entity_poly.type
_entity_poly.pdbx_seq_one_letter_code
_entity_poly.pdbx_strand_id
1 'polypeptide(L)'
;MAENEVKLMKGNEVIAHAAIRYGCDGYFGYPITPQSEVMETLMELKPWETTGMVVLQAESEISSINMVYGGASTGKRVMTSSSSPGISLMSEGLSYLAGAELPCLIVNGQRGGPGLGTIQPSQGDYFQACKGGGHGDFHMIVLAPNSVQEMHDHVFEAFDLAFKYRNPALILADGAIGQMMEKVVLAPQRPRKTDEELKAECGAWAAQGKPAGRARNIVTSLELQSEKMEVINKRLQEKYKALEENEVRYEAIECDDADYVIVAFGSSARICSATVEMARAEGLKVGLLRPITLYPFPKKQLAEMAARGVKGFLSAELNAGQMVEDVRLAVNGKAPVEHYGRQGGMMFNPDEVLDALKEKLIKK
;
A
#
# COMPACT_ATOMS: atom_id res chain seq x y z
N MET A 1 4.31 -29.59 -11.64
CA MET A 1 4.26 -28.15 -11.30
C MET A 1 3.18 -27.56 -12.19
N ALA A 2 2.16 -26.90 -11.63
CA ALA A 2 1.16 -26.22 -12.45
C ALA A 2 1.90 -25.15 -13.28
N GLU A 3 1.70 -25.13 -14.59
CA GLU A 3 2.25 -24.09 -15.45
C GLU A 3 1.72 -22.73 -14.97
N ASN A 4 2.63 -21.75 -14.86
CA ASN A 4 2.25 -20.39 -14.54
C ASN A 4 1.33 -19.85 -15.63
N GLU A 5 0.11 -19.52 -15.29
CA GLU A 5 -0.85 -18.93 -16.22
C GLU A 5 -0.46 -17.49 -16.50
N VAL A 6 -0.26 -17.14 -17.77
CA VAL A 6 0.07 -15.78 -18.22
C VAL A 6 -1.14 -15.16 -18.89
N LYS A 7 -1.57 -14.01 -18.43
CA LYS A 7 -2.69 -13.26 -19.02
C LYS A 7 -2.34 -11.80 -19.25
N LEU A 8 -2.94 -11.21 -20.29
CA LEU A 8 -2.96 -9.77 -20.51
C LEU A 8 -4.16 -9.19 -19.76
N MET A 9 -3.95 -8.34 -18.78
CA MET A 9 -5.05 -7.76 -17.96
C MET A 9 -4.69 -6.40 -17.37
N LYS A 10 -5.72 -5.69 -16.93
CA LYS A 10 -5.56 -4.42 -16.23
C LYS A 10 -5.13 -4.61 -14.77
N GLY A 11 -4.50 -3.55 -14.20
CA GLY A 11 -4.11 -3.53 -12.79
C GLY A 11 -5.28 -3.74 -11.83
N ASN A 12 -6.45 -3.16 -12.09
CA ASN A 12 -7.64 -3.40 -11.26
C ASN A 12 -8.15 -4.84 -11.36
N GLU A 13 -8.19 -5.41 -12.56
CA GLU A 13 -8.62 -6.80 -12.79
C GLU A 13 -7.69 -7.79 -12.06
N VAL A 14 -6.38 -7.54 -12.10
CA VAL A 14 -5.40 -8.44 -11.49
C VAL A 14 -5.53 -8.54 -9.98
N ILE A 15 -5.97 -7.48 -9.29
CA ILE A 15 -6.25 -7.51 -7.85
C ILE A 15 -7.31 -8.56 -7.53
N ALA A 16 -8.40 -8.60 -8.30
CA ALA A 16 -9.47 -9.58 -8.13
C ALA A 16 -8.95 -11.02 -8.33
N HIS A 17 -8.20 -11.26 -9.41
CA HIS A 17 -7.57 -12.55 -9.65
C HIS A 17 -6.59 -12.96 -8.55
N ALA A 18 -5.76 -12.04 -8.08
CA ALA A 18 -4.80 -12.28 -7.01
C ALA A 18 -5.49 -12.62 -5.69
N ALA A 19 -6.56 -11.91 -5.33
CA ALA A 19 -7.33 -12.16 -4.12
C ALA A 19 -7.94 -13.58 -4.12
N ILE A 20 -8.57 -13.97 -5.23
CA ILE A 20 -9.11 -15.33 -5.39
C ILE A 20 -7.98 -16.36 -5.24
N ARG A 21 -6.86 -16.16 -5.95
CA ARG A 21 -5.72 -17.07 -5.95
C ARG A 21 -4.98 -17.14 -4.62
N TYR A 22 -4.99 -16.07 -3.85
CA TYR A 22 -4.46 -16.08 -2.49
C TYR A 22 -5.28 -16.97 -1.54
N GLY A 23 -6.55 -17.21 -1.84
CA GLY A 23 -7.50 -17.88 -0.96
C GLY A 23 -8.21 -16.92 -0.03
N CYS A 24 -8.52 -15.71 -0.49
CA CYS A 24 -9.31 -14.72 0.22
C CYS A 24 -10.70 -15.27 0.57
N ASP A 25 -11.18 -14.96 1.76
CA ASP A 25 -12.49 -15.42 2.27
C ASP A 25 -13.63 -14.46 1.90
N GLY A 26 -13.32 -13.16 1.80
CA GLY A 26 -14.37 -12.19 1.50
C GLY A 26 -13.86 -10.85 0.98
N TYR A 27 -14.61 -10.29 0.05
CA TYR A 27 -14.48 -8.92 -0.44
C TYR A 27 -15.75 -8.15 -0.09
N PHE A 28 -15.60 -7.00 0.54
CA PHE A 28 -16.70 -6.09 0.89
C PHE A 28 -16.36 -4.70 0.35
N GLY A 29 -17.06 -4.27 -0.69
CA GLY A 29 -16.72 -3.01 -1.36
C GLY A 29 -17.91 -2.16 -1.74
N TYR A 30 -17.62 -0.91 -2.09
CA TYR A 30 -18.55 0.01 -2.70
C TYR A 30 -17.92 0.57 -3.98
N PRO A 31 -18.65 0.59 -5.12
CA PRO A 31 -18.05 0.96 -6.40
C PRO A 31 -17.69 2.44 -6.45
N ILE A 32 -16.46 2.73 -6.83
CA ILE A 32 -15.95 4.10 -7.00
C ILE A 32 -14.85 4.12 -8.07
N THR A 33 -14.90 5.08 -9.00
CA THR A 33 -13.86 5.29 -10.01
C THR A 33 -12.56 5.82 -9.35
N PRO A 34 -11.35 5.32 -9.73
CA PRO A 34 -11.03 4.50 -10.90
C PRO A 34 -10.86 2.99 -10.63
N GLN A 35 -11.36 2.43 -9.52
CA GLN A 35 -11.10 1.05 -9.13
C GLN A 35 -12.34 0.11 -9.19
N SER A 36 -13.45 0.54 -9.78
CA SER A 36 -14.70 -0.26 -9.85
C SER A 36 -14.49 -1.64 -10.47
N GLU A 37 -13.56 -1.77 -11.42
CA GLU A 37 -13.25 -3.03 -12.09
C GLU A 37 -12.79 -4.14 -11.14
N VAL A 38 -12.29 -3.83 -9.93
CA VAL A 38 -11.96 -4.86 -8.93
C VAL A 38 -13.21 -5.66 -8.56
N MET A 39 -14.29 -4.96 -8.23
CA MET A 39 -15.56 -5.62 -7.87
C MET A 39 -16.24 -6.21 -9.10
N GLU A 40 -16.24 -5.52 -10.23
CA GLU A 40 -16.81 -6.00 -11.49
C GLU A 40 -16.18 -7.33 -11.89
N THR A 41 -14.85 -7.43 -11.86
CA THR A 41 -14.12 -8.67 -12.16
C THR A 41 -14.46 -9.79 -11.17
N LEU A 42 -14.56 -9.48 -9.86
CA LEU A 42 -15.00 -10.47 -8.87
C LEU A 42 -16.42 -10.97 -9.14
N MET A 43 -17.33 -10.08 -9.57
CA MET A 43 -18.71 -10.47 -9.92
C MET A 43 -18.77 -11.32 -11.18
N GLU A 44 -17.90 -11.06 -12.18
CA GLU A 44 -17.79 -11.87 -13.39
C GLU A 44 -17.19 -13.28 -13.12
N LEU A 45 -16.14 -13.34 -12.28
CA LEU A 45 -15.45 -14.58 -11.94
C LEU A 45 -16.25 -15.47 -10.97
N LYS A 46 -17.25 -14.93 -10.30
CA LYS A 46 -18.13 -15.65 -9.37
C LYS A 46 -17.40 -16.56 -8.39
N PRO A 47 -16.44 -16.05 -7.62
CA PRO A 47 -15.61 -16.89 -6.75
C PRO A 47 -16.41 -17.62 -5.65
N TRP A 48 -17.63 -17.20 -5.35
CA TRP A 48 -18.53 -17.93 -4.44
C TRP A 48 -18.95 -19.31 -4.99
N GLU A 49 -18.95 -19.50 -6.33
CA GLU A 49 -19.26 -20.78 -6.97
C GLU A 49 -18.04 -21.72 -7.03
N THR A 50 -16.82 -21.15 -7.05
CA THR A 50 -15.57 -21.92 -7.27
C THR A 50 -14.75 -22.11 -6.01
N THR A 51 -14.49 -21.06 -5.26
CA THR A 51 -13.66 -21.09 -4.04
C THR A 51 -14.48 -20.88 -2.77
N GLY A 52 -15.75 -20.47 -2.87
CA GLY A 52 -16.58 -20.08 -1.75
C GLY A 52 -16.24 -18.71 -1.14
N MET A 53 -15.43 -17.88 -1.82
CA MET A 53 -15.17 -16.49 -1.41
C MET A 53 -16.46 -15.68 -1.48
N VAL A 54 -16.77 -14.97 -0.43
CA VAL A 54 -17.94 -14.07 -0.38
C VAL A 54 -17.59 -12.76 -1.10
N VAL A 55 -18.43 -12.31 -2.00
CA VAL A 55 -18.35 -10.97 -2.62
C VAL A 55 -19.63 -10.23 -2.35
N LEU A 56 -19.54 -9.07 -1.70
CA LEU A 56 -20.71 -8.30 -1.32
C LEU A 56 -20.49 -6.82 -1.58
N GLN A 57 -21.43 -6.21 -2.30
CA GLN A 57 -21.51 -4.77 -2.39
C GLN A 57 -22.17 -4.20 -1.14
N ALA A 58 -21.43 -3.37 -0.41
CA ALA A 58 -21.94 -2.64 0.73
C ALA A 58 -22.78 -1.43 0.30
N GLU A 59 -23.49 -0.86 1.24
CA GLU A 59 -24.30 0.35 1.01
C GLU A 59 -23.42 1.61 0.89
N SER A 60 -22.24 1.59 1.52
CA SER A 60 -21.27 2.70 1.52
C SER A 60 -19.88 2.18 1.92
N GLU A 61 -18.88 3.05 1.80
CA GLU A 61 -17.51 2.75 2.26
C GLU A 61 -17.45 2.54 3.79
N ILE A 62 -18.28 3.26 4.55
CA ILE A 62 -18.40 3.06 6.01
C ILE A 62 -18.92 1.66 6.30
N SER A 63 -19.92 1.21 5.57
CA SER A 63 -20.44 -0.17 5.71
C SER A 63 -19.37 -1.19 5.29
N SER A 64 -18.65 -0.94 4.19
CA SER A 64 -17.58 -1.82 3.69
C SER A 64 -16.52 -2.08 4.77
N ILE A 65 -15.97 -1.01 5.37
CA ILE A 65 -14.89 -1.17 6.35
C ILE A 65 -15.37 -1.85 7.64
N ASN A 66 -16.65 -1.65 8.04
CA ASN A 66 -17.24 -2.35 9.18
C ASN A 66 -17.46 -3.85 8.88
N MET A 67 -17.81 -4.22 7.65
CA MET A 67 -17.88 -5.61 7.23
C MET A 67 -16.49 -6.26 7.21
N VAL A 68 -15.45 -5.53 6.75
CA VAL A 68 -14.05 -5.98 6.85
C VAL A 68 -13.66 -6.19 8.32
N TYR A 69 -14.01 -5.26 9.21
CA TYR A 69 -13.75 -5.41 10.65
C TYR A 69 -14.39 -6.68 11.20
N GLY A 70 -15.67 -6.92 10.89
CA GLY A 70 -16.40 -8.11 11.31
C GLY A 70 -15.76 -9.40 10.77
N GLY A 71 -15.44 -9.46 9.49
CA GLY A 71 -14.79 -10.60 8.85
C GLY A 71 -13.39 -10.87 9.42
N ALA A 72 -12.55 -9.84 9.51
CA ALA A 72 -11.20 -9.92 10.07
C ALA A 72 -11.21 -10.39 11.54
N SER A 73 -12.21 -9.96 12.32
CA SER A 73 -12.35 -10.36 13.73
C SER A 73 -12.50 -11.86 13.93
N THR A 74 -12.95 -12.59 12.91
CA THR A 74 -13.09 -14.06 12.94
C THR A 74 -11.82 -14.81 12.48
N GLY A 75 -10.78 -14.08 12.09
CA GLY A 75 -9.55 -14.65 11.53
C GLY A 75 -9.63 -14.94 10.03
N LYS A 76 -10.73 -14.58 9.38
CA LYS A 76 -10.90 -14.73 7.92
C LYS A 76 -10.06 -13.70 7.17
N ARG A 77 -9.60 -14.10 5.98
CA ARG A 77 -8.88 -13.24 5.05
C ARG A 77 -9.86 -12.41 4.27
N VAL A 78 -9.98 -11.16 4.64
CA VAL A 78 -10.96 -10.25 4.04
C VAL A 78 -10.29 -8.98 3.51
N MET A 79 -10.92 -8.39 2.51
CA MET A 79 -10.42 -7.18 1.89
C MET A 79 -11.54 -6.23 1.45
N THR A 80 -11.12 -5.00 1.20
CA THR A 80 -11.91 -3.98 0.49
C THR A 80 -11.04 -3.22 -0.50
N SER A 81 -11.65 -2.57 -1.46
CA SER A 81 -11.01 -1.59 -2.33
C SER A 81 -11.84 -0.34 -2.44
N SER A 82 -11.19 0.81 -2.54
CA SER A 82 -11.84 2.11 -2.72
C SER A 82 -10.89 3.09 -3.43
N SER A 83 -11.29 4.35 -3.50
CA SER A 83 -10.49 5.45 -4.03
C SER A 83 -10.53 6.60 -3.03
N SER A 84 -9.54 7.42 -3.02
CA SER A 84 -9.28 8.61 -2.20
C SER A 84 -10.43 9.11 -1.30
N PRO A 85 -11.57 9.63 -1.81
CA PRO A 85 -12.66 10.09 -0.93
C PRO A 85 -13.34 8.95 -0.19
N GLY A 86 -13.41 7.73 -0.76
CA GLY A 86 -13.96 6.57 -0.07
C GLY A 86 -13.05 6.07 1.05
N ILE A 87 -11.72 6.15 0.88
CA ILE A 87 -10.75 5.86 1.96
C ILE A 87 -10.92 6.89 3.10
N SER A 88 -11.21 8.16 2.77
CA SER A 88 -11.52 9.16 3.79
C SER A 88 -12.72 8.78 4.66
N LEU A 89 -13.77 8.20 4.06
CA LEU A 89 -14.93 7.69 4.81
C LEU A 89 -14.61 6.45 5.66
N MET A 90 -13.59 5.68 5.29
CA MET A 90 -13.14 4.49 6.03
C MET A 90 -12.22 4.82 7.21
N SER A 91 -11.76 6.06 7.36
CA SER A 91 -10.67 6.46 8.29
C SER A 91 -10.90 6.01 9.75
N GLU A 92 -12.13 6.15 10.26
CA GLU A 92 -12.47 5.67 11.60
C GLU A 92 -12.32 4.14 11.70
N GLY A 93 -12.87 3.41 10.74
CA GLY A 93 -12.78 1.94 10.69
C GLY A 93 -11.34 1.44 10.55
N LEU A 94 -10.47 2.15 9.83
CA LEU A 94 -9.04 1.83 9.73
C LEU A 94 -8.35 1.93 11.09
N SER A 95 -8.65 2.97 11.89
CA SER A 95 -8.13 3.10 13.25
C SER A 95 -8.65 2.00 14.18
N TYR A 96 -9.91 1.57 14.03
CA TYR A 96 -10.47 0.45 14.78
C TYR A 96 -9.78 -0.88 14.44
N LEU A 97 -9.53 -1.15 13.16
CA LEU A 97 -8.79 -2.34 12.70
C LEU A 97 -7.38 -2.38 13.29
N ALA A 98 -6.66 -1.25 13.25
CA ALA A 98 -5.32 -1.14 13.81
C ALA A 98 -5.32 -1.32 15.33
N GLY A 99 -6.25 -0.66 16.04
CA GLY A 99 -6.38 -0.75 17.51
C GLY A 99 -6.76 -2.13 17.99
N ALA A 100 -7.60 -2.85 17.25
CA ALA A 100 -7.98 -4.24 17.54
C ALA A 100 -6.97 -5.27 16.99
N GLU A 101 -5.91 -4.83 16.33
CA GLU A 101 -4.87 -5.66 15.69
C GLU A 101 -5.47 -6.71 14.73
N LEU A 102 -6.32 -6.25 13.82
CA LEU A 102 -7.01 -7.09 12.85
C LEU A 102 -6.32 -7.07 11.48
N PRO A 103 -5.87 -8.23 10.99
CA PRO A 103 -5.27 -8.35 9.67
C PRO A 103 -6.33 -8.28 8.57
N CYS A 104 -6.12 -7.39 7.60
CA CYS A 104 -6.94 -7.29 6.39
C CYS A 104 -6.17 -6.58 5.28
N LEU A 105 -6.70 -6.62 4.07
CA LEU A 105 -6.16 -5.90 2.93
C LEU A 105 -7.11 -4.77 2.52
N ILE A 106 -6.55 -3.57 2.37
CA ILE A 106 -7.21 -2.41 1.77
C ILE A 106 -6.49 -2.07 0.46
N VAL A 107 -7.22 -1.74 -0.59
CA VAL A 107 -6.64 -1.25 -1.84
C VAL A 107 -7.16 0.16 -2.09
N ASN A 108 -6.26 1.12 -2.25
CA ASN A 108 -6.59 2.49 -2.63
C ASN A 108 -6.10 2.77 -4.06
N GLY A 109 -7.03 2.94 -4.99
CA GLY A 109 -6.76 3.49 -6.32
C GLY A 109 -6.84 5.01 -6.26
N GLN A 110 -5.69 5.68 -5.99
CA GLN A 110 -5.62 7.12 -5.80
C GLN A 110 -6.11 7.90 -7.01
N ARG A 111 -6.84 8.97 -6.76
CA ARG A 111 -7.28 9.94 -7.77
C ARG A 111 -7.05 11.37 -7.29
N GLY A 112 -7.04 12.33 -8.24
CA GLY A 112 -6.76 13.73 -7.92
C GLY A 112 -7.82 14.38 -7.04
N GLY A 113 -7.39 14.95 -5.92
CA GLY A 113 -8.17 15.74 -4.98
C GLY A 113 -7.74 17.21 -4.98
N PRO A 114 -8.19 18.00 -3.98
CA PRO A 114 -9.03 17.63 -2.83
C PRO A 114 -10.53 17.51 -3.15
N GLY A 115 -11.30 17.02 -2.18
CA GLY A 115 -12.73 16.82 -2.28
C GLY A 115 -13.09 15.68 -3.24
N LEU A 116 -14.16 15.81 -4.03
CA LEU A 116 -14.47 14.85 -5.08
C LEU A 116 -13.39 14.79 -6.16
N GLY A 117 -12.73 15.93 -6.40
CA GLY A 117 -11.60 16.04 -7.29
C GLY A 117 -11.88 15.59 -8.72
N THR A 118 -10.93 14.85 -9.27
CA THR A 118 -11.00 14.25 -10.61
C THR A 118 -10.80 12.74 -10.52
N ILE A 119 -11.15 12.01 -11.57
CA ILE A 119 -10.90 10.56 -11.68
C ILE A 119 -9.49 10.24 -12.20
N GLN A 120 -8.68 11.26 -12.50
CA GLN A 120 -7.34 11.10 -13.06
C GLN A 120 -6.33 10.65 -11.99
N PRO A 121 -5.22 9.98 -12.39
CA PRO A 121 -4.21 9.48 -11.47
C PRO A 121 -3.60 10.55 -10.57
N SER A 122 -3.33 10.20 -9.31
CA SER A 122 -2.68 11.07 -8.34
C SER A 122 -1.91 10.25 -7.30
N GLN A 123 -1.02 10.91 -6.57
CA GLN A 123 -0.33 10.37 -5.40
C GLN A 123 -0.58 11.26 -4.16
N GLY A 124 -1.76 11.89 -4.12
CA GLY A 124 -2.15 12.84 -3.07
C GLY A 124 -2.52 12.22 -1.73
N ASP A 125 -2.62 10.90 -1.63
CA ASP A 125 -3.03 10.17 -0.43
C ASP A 125 -1.85 9.60 0.37
N TYR A 126 -0.61 9.99 0.06
CA TYR A 126 0.57 9.51 0.78
C TYR A 126 0.48 9.81 2.28
N PHE A 127 0.16 11.04 2.66
CA PHE A 127 -0.01 11.39 4.08
C PHE A 127 -1.16 10.60 4.72
N GLN A 128 -2.29 10.48 4.04
CA GLN A 128 -3.43 9.71 4.54
C GLN A 128 -3.04 8.25 4.81
N ALA A 129 -2.30 7.62 3.88
CA ALA A 129 -1.88 6.23 4.02
C ALA A 129 -0.79 6.01 5.07
N CYS A 130 0.21 6.92 5.16
CA CYS A 130 1.42 6.72 5.94
C CYS A 130 1.44 7.51 7.25
N LYS A 131 0.73 8.64 7.35
CA LYS A 131 0.84 9.61 8.46
C LYS A 131 -0.44 9.83 9.24
N GLY A 132 -1.63 9.43 8.76
CA GLY A 132 -2.83 9.81 9.50
C GLY A 132 -4.16 9.43 8.88
N GLY A 133 -4.31 8.20 8.44
CA GLY A 133 -5.57 7.69 7.87
C GLY A 133 -6.71 7.41 8.86
N GLY A 134 -6.67 7.99 10.04
CA GLY A 134 -7.63 7.83 11.13
C GLY A 134 -7.16 8.62 12.34
N HIS A 135 -7.38 8.11 13.56
CA HIS A 135 -6.91 8.72 14.80
C HIS A 135 -6.10 7.74 15.66
N GLY A 136 -5.25 8.28 16.51
CA GLY A 136 -4.34 7.53 17.38
C GLY A 136 -2.98 7.25 16.72
N ASP A 137 -2.10 6.65 17.50
CA ASP A 137 -0.70 6.41 17.13
C ASP A 137 -0.56 5.06 16.41
N PHE A 138 -1.14 4.94 15.21
CA PHE A 138 -1.07 3.71 14.44
C PHE A 138 -0.49 3.92 13.03
N HIS A 139 -0.01 2.83 12.46
CA HIS A 139 0.41 2.74 11.07
C HIS A 139 -0.18 1.50 10.39
N MET A 140 -0.51 1.63 9.13
CA MET A 140 -0.76 0.50 8.23
C MET A 140 0.55 0.08 7.56
N ILE A 141 0.63 -1.16 7.12
CA ILE A 141 1.69 -1.58 6.18
C ILE A 141 1.26 -1.05 4.81
N VAL A 142 2.11 -0.25 4.15
CA VAL A 142 1.74 0.39 2.88
C VAL A 142 2.70 -0.03 1.77
N LEU A 143 2.16 -0.67 0.73
CA LEU A 143 2.88 -1.13 -0.47
C LEU A 143 2.48 -0.28 -1.68
N ALA A 144 3.44 0.13 -2.49
CA ALA A 144 3.22 0.96 -3.68
C ALA A 144 3.71 0.24 -4.96
N PRO A 145 2.82 -0.38 -5.74
CA PRO A 145 3.19 -1.04 -6.99
C PRO A 145 3.55 -0.03 -8.08
N ASN A 146 4.48 -0.42 -8.99
CA ASN A 146 4.80 0.35 -10.20
C ASN A 146 4.49 -0.40 -11.50
N SER A 147 3.89 -1.59 -11.40
CA SER A 147 3.50 -2.43 -12.54
C SER A 147 2.25 -3.24 -12.22
N VAL A 148 1.61 -3.79 -13.25
CA VAL A 148 0.47 -4.69 -13.08
C VAL A 148 0.89 -6.01 -12.43
N GLN A 149 2.12 -6.49 -12.70
CA GLN A 149 2.65 -7.65 -11.99
C GLN A 149 2.78 -7.39 -10.49
N GLU A 150 3.28 -6.23 -10.09
CA GLU A 150 3.37 -5.87 -8.66
C GLU A 150 1.99 -5.67 -8.02
N MET A 151 0.99 -5.20 -8.77
CA MET A 151 -0.39 -5.18 -8.26
C MET A 151 -0.86 -6.59 -7.85
N HIS A 152 -0.51 -7.61 -8.64
CA HIS A 152 -0.77 -9.01 -8.32
C HIS A 152 0.01 -9.47 -7.08
N ASP A 153 1.32 -9.29 -7.10
CA ASP A 153 2.24 -9.87 -6.12
C ASP A 153 2.05 -9.23 -4.74
N HIS A 154 1.76 -7.93 -4.70
CA HIS A 154 1.50 -7.20 -3.47
C HIS A 154 0.19 -7.62 -2.78
N VAL A 155 -0.80 -8.19 -3.47
CA VAL A 155 -1.97 -8.78 -2.80
C VAL A 155 -1.53 -9.94 -1.91
N PHE A 156 -0.65 -10.81 -2.41
CA PHE A 156 -0.10 -11.93 -1.65
C PHE A 156 0.75 -11.45 -0.48
N GLU A 157 1.66 -10.54 -0.76
CA GLU A 157 2.57 -9.97 0.22
C GLU A 157 1.84 -9.19 1.32
N ALA A 158 0.87 -8.36 0.97
CA ALA A 158 0.09 -7.58 1.91
C ALA A 158 -0.70 -8.47 2.87
N PHE A 159 -1.34 -9.52 2.38
CA PHE A 159 -2.01 -10.48 3.26
C PHE A 159 -1.04 -11.24 4.16
N ASP A 160 0.09 -11.72 3.61
CA ASP A 160 1.09 -12.45 4.41
C ASP A 160 1.66 -11.55 5.52
N LEU A 161 1.98 -10.28 5.22
CA LEU A 161 2.44 -9.29 6.20
C LEU A 161 1.35 -8.91 7.20
N ALA A 162 0.11 -8.70 6.73
CA ALA A 162 -1.01 -8.37 7.60
C ALA A 162 -1.22 -9.44 8.68
N PHE A 163 -1.19 -10.71 8.31
CA PHE A 163 -1.36 -11.82 9.26
C PHE A 163 -0.13 -12.03 10.14
N LYS A 164 1.09 -11.88 9.59
CA LYS A 164 2.34 -11.97 10.35
C LYS A 164 2.38 -10.96 11.50
N TYR A 165 1.97 -9.73 11.26
CA TYR A 165 2.04 -8.65 12.24
C TYR A 165 0.69 -8.32 12.91
N ARG A 166 -0.39 -9.00 12.53
CA ARG A 166 -1.75 -8.67 12.96
C ARG A 166 -2.02 -7.17 12.81
N ASN A 167 -1.92 -6.69 11.58
CA ASN A 167 -2.03 -5.28 11.24
C ASN A 167 -2.73 -5.10 9.89
N PRO A 168 -3.57 -4.07 9.69
CA PRO A 168 -4.09 -3.79 8.36
C PRO A 168 -2.94 -3.44 7.39
N ALA A 169 -3.04 -3.96 6.16
CA ALA A 169 -2.13 -3.63 5.07
C ALA A 169 -2.88 -2.91 3.94
N LEU A 170 -2.22 -1.97 3.30
CA LEU A 170 -2.78 -1.14 2.25
C LEU A 170 -1.90 -1.20 1.00
N ILE A 171 -2.49 -1.49 -0.15
CA ILE A 171 -1.88 -1.26 -1.46
C ILE A 171 -2.27 0.13 -1.91
N LEU A 172 -1.28 1.02 -2.01
CA LEU A 172 -1.44 2.40 -2.46
C LEU A 172 -1.06 2.49 -3.94
N ALA A 173 -2.02 2.19 -4.81
CA ALA A 173 -1.90 2.32 -6.25
C ALA A 173 -2.44 3.68 -6.71
N ASP A 174 -2.26 3.99 -7.97
CA ASP A 174 -2.90 5.12 -8.62
C ASP A 174 -3.70 4.68 -9.85
N GLY A 175 -4.54 5.57 -10.36
CA GLY A 175 -5.41 5.26 -11.49
C GLY A 175 -4.65 4.91 -12.78
N ALA A 176 -3.38 5.31 -12.94
CA ALA A 176 -2.60 4.94 -14.11
C ALA A 176 -2.24 3.45 -14.08
N ILE A 177 -1.68 2.97 -12.98
CA ILE A 177 -1.35 1.54 -12.81
C ILE A 177 -2.63 0.68 -12.82
N GLY A 178 -3.71 1.15 -12.18
CA GLY A 178 -4.99 0.44 -12.15
C GLY A 178 -5.60 0.20 -13.55
N GLN A 179 -5.45 1.15 -14.46
CA GLN A 179 -5.96 1.07 -15.84
C GLN A 179 -4.95 0.54 -16.86
N MET A 180 -3.67 0.47 -16.50
CA MET A 180 -2.61 -0.04 -17.36
C MET A 180 -2.81 -1.54 -17.64
N MET A 181 -2.57 -1.94 -18.89
CA MET A 181 -2.70 -3.33 -19.32
C MET A 181 -1.32 -3.93 -19.60
N GLU A 182 -0.98 -4.99 -18.88
CA GLU A 182 0.31 -5.70 -19.03
C GLU A 182 0.10 -7.22 -19.00
N LYS A 183 1.13 -7.95 -19.47
CA LYS A 183 1.20 -9.40 -19.27
C LYS A 183 1.54 -9.69 -17.82
N VAL A 184 0.74 -10.53 -17.18
CA VAL A 184 0.89 -10.90 -15.77
C VAL A 184 1.03 -12.41 -15.66
N VAL A 185 2.00 -12.84 -14.89
CA VAL A 185 2.17 -14.23 -14.46
C VAL A 185 1.35 -14.41 -13.19
N LEU A 186 0.25 -15.12 -13.29
CA LEU A 186 -0.63 -15.38 -12.17
C LEU A 186 -0.08 -16.50 -11.28
N ALA A 187 -0.01 -16.25 -9.97
CA ALA A 187 0.39 -17.27 -9.00
C ALA A 187 -0.58 -18.47 -8.98
N PRO A 188 -0.11 -19.66 -8.62
CA PRO A 188 -0.97 -20.81 -8.42
C PRO A 188 -2.06 -20.55 -7.39
N GLN A 189 -3.24 -21.16 -7.58
CA GLN A 189 -4.35 -21.06 -6.65
C GLN A 189 -3.97 -21.65 -5.29
N ARG A 190 -4.03 -20.85 -4.23
CA ARG A 190 -3.99 -21.32 -2.84
C ARG A 190 -5.41 -21.70 -2.41
N PRO A 191 -5.61 -22.83 -1.72
CA PRO A 191 -6.92 -23.13 -1.14
C PRO A 191 -7.25 -22.14 -0.04
N ARG A 192 -8.53 -21.87 0.18
CA ARG A 192 -8.99 -21.19 1.40
C ARG A 192 -8.70 -22.08 2.62
N LYS A 193 -8.35 -21.45 3.72
CA LYS A 193 -8.13 -22.20 4.97
C LYS A 193 -9.44 -22.78 5.50
N THR A 194 -9.35 -24.01 5.97
CA THR A 194 -10.45 -24.67 6.68
C THR A 194 -10.69 -24.02 8.05
N ASP A 195 -11.82 -24.28 8.67
CA ASP A 195 -12.12 -23.76 10.01
C ASP A 195 -11.15 -24.30 11.07
N GLU A 196 -10.62 -25.52 10.90
CA GLU A 196 -9.60 -26.12 11.75
C GLU A 196 -8.26 -25.38 11.61
N GLU A 197 -7.82 -25.09 10.39
CA GLU A 197 -6.59 -24.31 10.13
C GLU A 197 -6.72 -22.89 10.68
N LEU A 198 -7.88 -22.24 10.52
CA LEU A 198 -8.15 -20.92 11.09
C LEU A 198 -8.15 -20.93 12.62
N LYS A 199 -8.69 -21.99 13.25
CA LYS A 199 -8.63 -22.15 14.71
C LYS A 199 -7.19 -22.34 15.18
N ALA A 200 -6.39 -23.10 14.45
CA ALA A 200 -4.99 -23.31 14.79
C ALA A 200 -4.16 -22.01 14.66
N GLU A 201 -4.40 -21.22 13.61
CA GLU A 201 -3.66 -19.99 13.35
C GLU A 201 -4.14 -18.80 14.20
N CYS A 202 -5.45 -18.59 14.26
CA CYS A 202 -6.07 -17.37 14.80
C CYS A 202 -6.84 -17.60 16.10
N GLY A 203 -7.02 -18.84 16.54
CA GLY A 203 -7.88 -19.17 17.67
C GLY A 203 -7.49 -18.52 19.00
N ALA A 204 -6.24 -18.07 19.13
CA ALA A 204 -5.78 -17.35 20.33
C ALA A 204 -6.43 -15.98 20.49
N TRP A 205 -6.84 -15.33 19.40
CA TRP A 205 -7.37 -13.95 19.39
C TRP A 205 -8.69 -13.77 18.66
N ALA A 206 -9.00 -14.60 17.65
CA ALA A 206 -10.17 -14.44 16.80
C ALA A 206 -11.48 -14.80 17.51
N ALA A 207 -12.57 -14.14 17.11
CA ALA A 207 -13.93 -14.37 17.58
C ALA A 207 -14.52 -15.63 16.92
N GLN A 208 -14.12 -16.81 17.36
CA GLN A 208 -14.50 -18.13 16.81
C GLN A 208 -15.31 -18.99 17.79
N GLY A 209 -16.12 -18.35 18.65
CA GLY A 209 -16.87 -18.99 19.71
C GLY A 209 -16.05 -19.16 20.99
N LYS A 210 -16.69 -19.79 22.00
CA LYS A 210 -16.05 -20.07 23.31
C LYS A 210 -15.44 -21.47 23.29
N PRO A 211 -14.10 -21.61 23.29
CA PRO A 211 -13.49 -22.93 23.42
C PRO A 211 -13.68 -23.54 24.81
N ALA A 212 -13.58 -24.85 24.89
CA ALA A 212 -13.58 -25.54 26.17
C ALA A 212 -12.34 -25.14 27.00
N GLY A 213 -12.51 -24.94 28.30
CA GLY A 213 -11.40 -24.70 29.22
C GLY A 213 -10.85 -23.27 29.31
N ARG A 214 -11.35 -22.32 28.50
CA ARG A 214 -10.96 -20.89 28.62
C ARG A 214 -12.09 -19.91 28.29
N ALA A 215 -11.90 -18.64 28.64
CA ALA A 215 -12.81 -17.56 28.25
C ALA A 215 -12.86 -17.35 26.72
N ARG A 216 -13.97 -16.78 26.22
CA ARG A 216 -14.07 -16.36 24.83
C ARG A 216 -13.11 -15.19 24.54
N ASN A 217 -12.67 -15.07 23.30
CA ASN A 217 -11.98 -13.87 22.83
C ASN A 217 -12.99 -12.72 22.68
N ILE A 218 -12.55 -11.53 23.04
CA ILE A 218 -13.27 -10.27 22.80
C ILE A 218 -12.39 -9.45 21.88
N VAL A 219 -12.91 -9.14 20.70
CA VAL A 219 -12.23 -8.30 19.70
C VAL A 219 -12.83 -6.91 19.80
N THR A 220 -12.05 -5.96 20.26
CA THR A 220 -12.45 -4.56 20.42
C THR A 220 -11.24 -3.65 20.43
N SER A 221 -11.40 -2.42 19.98
CA SER A 221 -10.43 -1.32 20.15
C SER A 221 -10.79 -0.41 21.33
N LEU A 222 -11.95 -0.63 21.99
CA LEU A 222 -12.38 0.18 23.12
C LEU A 222 -11.65 -0.25 24.40
N GLU A 223 -10.97 0.70 25.05
CA GLU A 223 -10.44 0.60 26.41
C GLU A 223 -10.70 1.92 27.15
N LEU A 224 -11.46 1.84 28.22
CA LEU A 224 -11.87 3.04 29.00
C LEU A 224 -10.84 3.46 30.07
N GLN A 225 -9.87 2.59 30.37
CA GLN A 225 -8.84 2.88 31.36
C GLN A 225 -7.58 3.36 30.64
N SER A 226 -7.21 4.62 30.82
CA SER A 226 -6.10 5.26 30.11
C SER A 226 -4.78 4.51 30.29
N GLU A 227 -4.51 3.98 31.49
CA GLU A 227 -3.30 3.20 31.78
C GLU A 227 -3.23 1.91 30.97
N LYS A 228 -4.36 1.24 30.74
CA LYS A 228 -4.42 0.06 29.89
C LYS A 228 -4.29 0.42 28.42
N MET A 229 -4.91 1.53 28.01
CA MET A 229 -4.78 2.02 26.63
C MET A 229 -3.33 2.40 26.31
N GLU A 230 -2.60 2.98 27.26
CA GLU A 230 -1.17 3.25 27.10
C GLU A 230 -0.36 1.96 26.90
N VAL A 231 -0.64 0.90 27.64
CA VAL A 231 0.01 -0.41 27.46
C VAL A 231 -0.26 -0.97 26.06
N ILE A 232 -1.50 -0.86 25.56
CA ILE A 232 -1.85 -1.26 24.20
C ILE A 232 -1.04 -0.47 23.18
N ASN A 233 -0.99 0.86 23.30
CA ASN A 233 -0.23 1.70 22.39
C ASN A 233 1.26 1.38 22.42
N LYS A 234 1.88 1.17 23.56
CA LYS A 234 3.30 0.76 23.67
C LYS A 234 3.56 -0.55 22.92
N ARG A 235 2.67 -1.53 23.05
CA ARG A 235 2.76 -2.80 22.28
C ARG A 235 2.62 -2.57 20.77
N LEU A 236 1.75 -1.67 20.33
CA LEU A 236 1.65 -1.28 18.92
C LEU A 236 2.94 -0.64 18.43
N GLN A 237 3.57 0.25 19.21
CA GLN A 237 4.84 0.87 18.83
C GLN A 237 5.98 -0.16 18.72
N GLU A 238 6.05 -1.16 19.60
CA GLU A 238 7.01 -2.27 19.47
C GLU A 238 6.80 -3.06 18.16
N LYS A 239 5.55 -3.31 17.78
CA LYS A 239 5.21 -3.93 16.51
C LYS A 239 5.66 -3.07 15.31
N TYR A 240 5.42 -1.77 15.35
CA TYR A 240 5.83 -0.86 14.27
C TYR A 240 7.35 -0.76 14.15
N LYS A 241 8.06 -0.74 15.27
CA LYS A 241 9.52 -0.82 15.27
C LYS A 241 10.02 -2.11 14.61
N ALA A 242 9.42 -3.25 14.93
CA ALA A 242 9.76 -4.51 14.28
C ALA A 242 9.47 -4.49 12.76
N LEU A 243 8.40 -3.83 12.32
CA LEU A 243 8.12 -3.59 10.90
C LEU A 243 9.22 -2.72 10.24
N GLU A 244 9.61 -1.61 10.87
CA GLU A 244 10.66 -0.72 10.37
C GLU A 244 12.03 -1.40 10.28
N GLU A 245 12.32 -2.37 11.15
CA GLU A 245 13.57 -3.12 11.14
C GLU A 245 13.61 -4.24 10.08
N ASN A 246 12.47 -4.89 9.79
CA ASN A 246 12.46 -6.14 9.04
C ASN A 246 11.75 -6.10 7.70
N GLU A 247 10.87 -5.11 7.44
CA GLU A 247 9.97 -5.18 6.29
C GLU A 247 10.13 -4.01 5.30
N VAL A 248 11.22 -3.27 5.41
CA VAL A 248 11.55 -2.23 4.41
C VAL A 248 11.89 -2.87 3.07
N ARG A 249 11.17 -2.48 2.02
CA ARG A 249 11.42 -2.90 0.64
C ARG A 249 11.60 -1.68 -0.25
N TYR A 250 12.61 -1.76 -1.09
CA TYR A 250 12.95 -0.70 -2.04
C TYR A 250 13.69 -1.29 -3.25
N GLU A 251 13.76 -0.52 -4.30
CA GLU A 251 14.62 -0.77 -5.44
C GLU A 251 15.58 0.42 -5.62
N ALA A 252 16.84 0.14 -5.89
CA ALA A 252 17.86 1.14 -6.13
C ALA A 252 18.42 0.92 -7.55
N ILE A 253 18.05 1.80 -8.46
CA ILE A 253 18.46 1.74 -9.87
C ILE A 253 19.58 2.75 -10.09
N GLU A 254 20.75 2.27 -10.56
CA GLU A 254 21.91 3.11 -10.87
C GLU A 254 22.34 4.03 -9.69
N CYS A 255 22.13 3.60 -8.44
CA CYS A 255 22.43 4.41 -7.26
C CYS A 255 23.88 4.31 -6.77
N ASP A 256 24.65 3.29 -7.18
CA ASP A 256 25.98 3.00 -6.60
C ASP A 256 27.01 4.11 -6.85
N ASP A 257 27.01 4.72 -8.03
CA ASP A 257 27.91 5.79 -8.43
C ASP A 257 27.19 7.15 -8.60
N ALA A 258 25.94 7.24 -8.15
CA ALA A 258 25.10 8.41 -8.37
C ALA A 258 25.58 9.65 -7.59
N ASP A 259 25.71 10.76 -8.29
CA ASP A 259 25.88 12.10 -7.73
C ASP A 259 24.56 12.67 -7.22
N TYR A 260 23.46 12.36 -7.92
CA TYR A 260 22.09 12.79 -7.59
C TYR A 260 21.16 11.60 -7.60
N VAL A 261 20.19 11.59 -6.69
CA VAL A 261 19.21 10.51 -6.59
C VAL A 261 17.78 11.06 -6.69
N ILE A 262 17.01 10.53 -7.63
CA ILE A 262 15.57 10.73 -7.68
C ILE A 262 14.93 9.77 -6.69
N VAL A 263 13.94 10.23 -5.91
CA VAL A 263 13.12 9.37 -5.03
C VAL A 263 11.69 9.45 -5.53
N ALA A 264 11.12 8.31 -5.94
CA ALA A 264 9.78 8.25 -6.50
C ALA A 264 9.15 6.88 -6.25
N PHE A 265 7.81 6.81 -6.18
CA PHE A 265 7.06 5.56 -6.00
C PHE A 265 5.96 5.41 -7.06
N GLY A 266 5.41 4.20 -7.21
CA GLY A 266 4.28 3.94 -8.11
C GLY A 266 4.54 4.37 -9.55
N SER A 267 3.56 4.98 -10.20
CA SER A 267 3.68 5.47 -11.58
C SER A 267 4.76 6.54 -11.74
N SER A 268 4.99 7.37 -10.72
CA SER A 268 6.10 8.35 -10.73
C SER A 268 7.45 7.67 -10.86
N ALA A 269 7.70 6.58 -10.13
CA ALA A 269 8.95 5.82 -10.23
C ALA A 269 9.14 5.23 -11.63
N ARG A 270 8.06 4.73 -12.23
CA ARG A 270 8.08 4.20 -13.59
C ARG A 270 8.50 5.27 -14.62
N ILE A 271 7.99 6.48 -14.48
CA ILE A 271 8.40 7.62 -15.34
C ILE A 271 9.86 8.01 -15.06
N CYS A 272 10.25 8.07 -13.79
CA CYS A 272 11.60 8.45 -13.38
C CYS A 272 12.68 7.45 -13.81
N SER A 273 12.35 6.18 -14.07
CA SER A 273 13.31 5.23 -14.65
C SER A 273 13.81 5.71 -16.02
N ALA A 274 12.91 6.18 -16.88
CA ALA A 274 13.30 6.76 -18.16
C ALA A 274 14.10 8.08 -17.99
N THR A 275 13.77 8.88 -16.97
CA THR A 275 14.55 10.09 -16.63
C THR A 275 16.00 9.74 -16.28
N VAL A 276 16.23 8.66 -15.52
CA VAL A 276 17.59 8.20 -15.18
C VAL A 276 18.36 7.80 -16.44
N GLU A 277 17.75 7.03 -17.34
CA GLU A 277 18.37 6.64 -18.61
C GLU A 277 18.75 7.88 -19.45
N MET A 278 17.85 8.86 -19.57
CA MET A 278 18.10 10.11 -20.29
C MET A 278 19.24 10.93 -19.65
N ALA A 279 19.22 11.09 -18.33
CA ALA A 279 20.27 11.80 -17.58
C ALA A 279 21.64 11.16 -17.79
N ARG A 280 21.71 9.82 -17.72
CA ARG A 280 22.95 9.07 -17.92
C ARG A 280 23.47 9.16 -19.36
N ALA A 281 22.57 9.20 -20.34
CA ALA A 281 22.94 9.44 -21.74
C ALA A 281 23.59 10.84 -21.94
N GLU A 282 23.26 11.83 -21.11
CA GLU A 282 23.90 13.14 -21.07
C GLU A 282 25.19 13.18 -20.21
N GLY A 283 25.61 12.05 -19.63
CA GLY A 283 26.80 11.96 -18.77
C GLY A 283 26.56 12.38 -17.31
N LEU A 284 25.30 12.57 -16.89
CA LEU A 284 24.96 12.89 -15.51
C LEU A 284 24.79 11.59 -14.69
N LYS A 285 25.48 11.50 -13.56
CA LYS A 285 25.38 10.35 -12.66
C LYS A 285 24.12 10.46 -11.77
N VAL A 286 23.01 10.04 -12.33
CA VAL A 286 21.71 10.06 -11.65
C VAL A 286 21.29 8.62 -11.36
N GLY A 287 20.73 8.40 -10.17
CA GLY A 287 20.09 7.14 -9.76
C GLY A 287 18.64 7.36 -9.36
N LEU A 288 17.89 6.27 -9.21
CA LEU A 288 16.52 6.24 -8.69
C LEU A 288 16.45 5.31 -7.48
N LEU A 289 16.02 5.83 -6.34
CA LEU A 289 15.56 5.02 -5.22
C LEU A 289 14.04 4.98 -5.25
N ARG A 290 13.47 3.80 -5.44
CA ARG A 290 12.04 3.53 -5.43
C ARG A 290 11.64 2.84 -4.13
N PRO A 291 10.96 3.50 -3.19
CA PRO A 291 10.28 2.80 -2.11
C PRO A 291 9.20 1.86 -2.68
N ILE A 292 9.24 0.59 -2.31
CA ILE A 292 8.19 -0.40 -2.54
C ILE A 292 7.25 -0.38 -1.34
N THR A 293 7.81 -0.38 -0.12
CA THR A 293 7.07 -0.04 1.09
C THR A 293 7.13 1.47 1.33
N LEU A 294 5.98 2.12 1.47
CA LEU A 294 5.89 3.51 1.91
C LEU A 294 5.80 3.60 3.44
N TYR A 295 5.24 2.58 4.07
CA TYR A 295 5.44 2.28 5.48
C TYR A 295 5.65 0.76 5.64
N PRO A 296 6.80 0.37 6.20
CA PRO A 296 7.93 1.19 6.64
C PRO A 296 8.72 1.83 5.46
N PHE A 297 9.17 3.07 5.67
CA PHE A 297 9.89 3.84 4.65
C PHE A 297 11.41 3.54 4.67
N PRO A 298 12.13 3.52 3.54
CA PRO A 298 13.57 3.21 3.45
C PRO A 298 14.48 4.35 3.96
N LYS A 299 14.28 4.77 5.21
CA LYS A 299 15.01 5.88 5.86
C LYS A 299 16.51 5.61 5.93
N LYS A 300 16.89 4.37 6.27
CA LYS A 300 18.31 3.97 6.42
C LYS A 300 19.07 4.08 5.11
N GLN A 301 18.49 3.64 4.02
CA GLN A 301 19.08 3.65 2.68
C GLN A 301 19.36 5.07 2.20
N LEU A 302 18.40 5.97 2.38
CA LEU A 302 18.57 7.39 2.06
C LEU A 302 19.64 8.06 2.92
N ALA A 303 19.66 7.75 4.23
CA ALA A 303 20.69 8.23 5.15
C ALA A 303 22.10 7.75 4.77
N GLU A 304 22.24 6.49 4.33
CA GLU A 304 23.49 5.89 3.85
C GLU A 304 23.96 6.54 2.53
N MET A 305 23.03 6.78 1.57
CA MET A 305 23.34 7.48 0.33
C MET A 305 23.82 8.92 0.59
N ALA A 306 23.14 9.64 1.48
CA ALA A 306 23.57 10.98 1.89
C ALA A 306 24.95 10.99 2.58
N ALA A 307 25.20 9.99 3.46
CA ALA A 307 26.50 9.85 4.13
C ALA A 307 27.64 9.46 3.16
N ARG A 308 27.33 8.76 2.07
CA ARG A 308 28.28 8.38 1.01
C ARG A 308 28.69 9.58 0.13
N GLY A 309 27.98 10.70 0.19
CA GLY A 309 28.29 11.91 -0.54
C GLY A 309 27.42 12.18 -1.77
N VAL A 310 26.22 11.61 -1.82
CA VAL A 310 25.20 12.04 -2.82
C VAL A 310 24.97 13.54 -2.68
N LYS A 311 25.11 14.28 -3.78
CA LYS A 311 25.11 15.75 -3.81
C LYS A 311 23.71 16.37 -3.66
N GLY A 312 22.65 15.58 -3.94
CA GLY A 312 21.28 16.04 -3.79
C GLY A 312 20.24 14.97 -4.12
N PHE A 313 19.04 15.16 -3.57
CA PHE A 313 17.89 14.30 -3.78
C PHE A 313 16.71 15.08 -4.38
N LEU A 314 16.05 14.50 -5.39
CA LEU A 314 14.82 15.04 -5.97
C LEU A 314 13.66 14.08 -5.66
N SER A 315 12.70 14.48 -4.83
CA SER A 315 11.44 13.75 -4.69
C SER A 315 10.51 14.10 -5.84
N ALA A 316 10.17 13.13 -6.67
CA ALA A 316 9.26 13.29 -7.81
C ALA A 316 7.91 12.61 -7.53
N GLU A 317 6.83 13.41 -7.44
CA GLU A 317 5.53 12.96 -6.91
C GLU A 317 4.36 13.54 -7.71
N LEU A 318 3.26 12.80 -7.84
CA LEU A 318 2.01 13.31 -8.41
C LEU A 318 1.15 14.01 -7.33
N ASN A 319 1.77 14.91 -6.58
CA ASN A 319 1.18 15.73 -5.52
C ASN A 319 2.00 17.01 -5.28
N ALA A 320 1.63 17.79 -4.26
CA ALA A 320 2.28 19.05 -3.90
C ALA A 320 3.52 18.89 -2.98
N GLY A 321 4.01 17.68 -2.77
CA GLY A 321 5.12 17.36 -1.88
C GLY A 321 4.66 16.75 -0.56
N GLN A 322 4.58 15.44 -0.51
CA GLN A 322 4.23 14.68 0.70
C GLN A 322 5.36 13.72 1.08
N MET A 323 5.77 12.81 0.20
CA MET A 323 6.90 11.89 0.46
C MET A 323 8.21 12.65 0.66
N VAL A 324 8.38 13.81 0.05
CA VAL A 324 9.57 14.66 0.22
C VAL A 324 9.87 14.99 1.68
N GLU A 325 8.87 15.02 2.57
CA GLU A 325 9.09 15.22 4.00
C GLU A 325 9.83 14.04 4.64
N ASP A 326 9.46 12.80 4.28
CA ASP A 326 10.18 11.61 4.73
C ASP A 326 11.60 11.52 4.16
N VAL A 327 11.78 11.93 2.90
CA VAL A 327 13.11 12.04 2.30
C VAL A 327 13.98 13.05 3.05
N ARG A 328 13.43 14.23 3.38
CA ARG A 328 14.13 15.26 4.17
C ARG A 328 14.50 14.77 5.56
N LEU A 329 13.58 14.10 6.24
CA LEU A 329 13.83 13.50 7.56
C LEU A 329 14.95 12.45 7.49
N ALA A 330 14.94 11.59 6.47
CA ALA A 330 15.94 10.54 6.29
C ALA A 330 17.32 11.10 5.96
N VAL A 331 17.40 12.08 5.06
CA VAL A 331 18.65 12.76 4.65
C VAL A 331 19.21 13.64 5.79
N ASN A 332 18.33 14.18 6.62
CA ASN A 332 18.66 14.96 7.83
C ASN A 332 19.70 16.07 7.60
N GLY A 333 19.50 16.87 6.55
CA GLY A 333 20.34 18.03 6.23
C GLY A 333 21.72 17.73 5.66
N LYS A 334 22.10 16.46 5.43
CA LYS A 334 23.42 16.09 4.88
C LYS A 334 23.56 16.42 3.40
N ALA A 335 22.45 16.57 2.69
CA ALA A 335 22.40 16.98 1.29
C ALA A 335 21.10 17.75 1.02
N PRO A 336 21.04 18.63 0.00
CA PRO A 336 19.80 19.29 -0.39
C PRO A 336 18.75 18.25 -0.84
N VAL A 337 17.49 18.49 -0.46
CA VAL A 337 16.34 17.71 -0.88
C VAL A 337 15.31 18.63 -1.50
N GLU A 338 15.10 18.47 -2.79
CA GLU A 338 14.16 19.28 -3.58
C GLU A 338 12.95 18.44 -3.97
N HIS A 339 11.87 19.12 -4.34
CA HIS A 339 10.63 18.49 -4.79
C HIS A 339 10.29 18.94 -6.20
N TYR A 340 9.79 18.00 -7.00
CA TYR A 340 9.09 18.27 -8.25
C TYR A 340 7.80 17.47 -8.30
N GLY A 341 6.70 18.10 -8.70
CA GLY A 341 5.40 17.40 -8.73
C GLY A 341 4.35 18.09 -9.60
N ARG A 342 3.36 17.28 -9.99
CA ARG A 342 2.13 17.72 -10.66
C ARG A 342 0.95 17.34 -9.75
N GLN A 343 -0.13 18.09 -9.82
CA GLN A 343 -1.27 17.94 -8.92
C GLN A 343 -2.58 17.81 -9.70
N GLY A 344 -3.68 17.45 -9.00
CA GLY A 344 -5.03 17.47 -9.54
C GLY A 344 -5.26 16.49 -10.70
N GLY A 345 -4.49 15.41 -10.78
CA GLY A 345 -4.61 14.41 -11.84
C GLY A 345 -3.71 14.63 -13.05
N MET A 346 -2.83 15.63 -12.99
CA MET A 346 -1.80 15.82 -14.02
C MET A 346 -0.60 14.91 -13.74
N MET A 347 -0.10 14.27 -14.79
CA MET A 347 1.16 13.53 -14.76
C MET A 347 2.28 14.37 -15.38
N PHE A 348 3.50 14.14 -14.93
CA PHE A 348 4.71 14.67 -15.58
C PHE A 348 5.27 13.66 -16.58
N ASN A 349 6.15 14.12 -17.47
CA ASN A 349 6.94 13.27 -18.36
C ASN A 349 8.42 13.23 -17.93
N PRO A 350 9.25 12.32 -18.49
CA PRO A 350 10.66 12.21 -18.12
C PRO A 350 11.49 13.49 -18.31
N ASP A 351 11.21 14.27 -19.37
CA ASP A 351 11.94 15.52 -19.67
C ASP A 351 11.68 16.56 -18.58
N GLU A 352 10.43 16.72 -18.14
CA GLU A 352 10.06 17.66 -17.07
C GLU A 352 10.82 17.35 -15.76
N VAL A 353 10.98 16.06 -15.42
CA VAL A 353 11.72 15.64 -14.22
C VAL A 353 13.22 15.91 -14.38
N LEU A 354 13.77 15.65 -15.57
CA LEU A 354 15.18 15.92 -15.87
C LEU A 354 15.49 17.42 -15.79
N ASP A 355 14.64 18.26 -16.36
CA ASP A 355 14.77 19.69 -16.31
C ASP A 355 14.70 20.21 -14.86
N ALA A 356 13.74 19.71 -14.08
CA ALA A 356 13.62 20.05 -12.67
C ALA A 356 14.87 19.63 -11.85
N LEU A 357 15.44 18.45 -12.13
CA LEU A 357 16.68 18.00 -11.51
C LEU A 357 17.85 18.96 -11.83
N LYS A 358 17.99 19.32 -13.11
CA LYS A 358 19.05 20.26 -13.56
C LYS A 358 18.89 21.63 -12.91
N GLU A 359 17.69 22.18 -12.91
CA GLU A 359 17.43 23.52 -12.36
C GLU A 359 17.61 23.57 -10.84
N LYS A 360 17.08 22.58 -10.13
CA LYS A 360 16.97 22.63 -8.66
C LYS A 360 18.24 22.15 -7.95
N LEU A 361 19.03 21.25 -8.57
CA LEU A 361 20.16 20.60 -7.91
C LEU A 361 21.51 20.79 -8.62
N ILE A 362 21.55 20.88 -9.95
CA ILE A 362 22.82 20.88 -10.70
C ILE A 362 23.30 22.30 -11.01
N LYS A 363 22.39 23.18 -11.39
CA LYS A 363 22.72 24.58 -11.78
C LYS A 363 22.81 25.56 -10.59
N LYS A 364 22.55 25.07 -9.38
CA LYS A 364 22.76 25.82 -8.14
C LYS A 364 24.23 25.72 -7.74
#